data_8af488a1e4acfa6e0c0c0d9f91a7f859
#
_entry.id   8af488a1e4acfa6e0c0c0d9f91a7f859
#
_cell.length_a   1.000
_cell.length_b   1.000
_cell.length_c   1.000
_cell.angle_alpha   90.00
_cell.angle_beta   90.00
_cell.angle_gamma   90.00
#
_symmetry.space_group_name_H-M   'P 1'
#
loop_
_entity.id
_entity.type
_entity.pdbx_description
1 polymer ?
#
loop_
_entity_poly.entity_id
_entity_poly.type
_entity_poly.pdbx_seq_one_letter_code
_entity_poly.pdbx_strand_id
1 'polypeptide(L)'
;ENEEIYKKISSDNGFTRREISDEEILDRCILALINEGADILSEGVAQRAADIDVVYINGYGFPIWRGGPMHHANAMGLDVVVDKLKKYHEITGNNAYKPSEMLVKLAKNGEKLNQAPSEDERKEKLNFAMSSVAGNF
;
A
#
# COMPACT_ATOMS: atom_id res chain seq x y z
N GLU A 1 -30.78 14.46 6.43
CA GLU A 1 -31.46 13.76 7.54
C GLU A 1 -30.49 13.18 8.58
N ASN A 2 -29.22 12.94 8.22
CA ASN A 2 -28.23 12.35 9.14
C ASN A 2 -27.12 13.32 9.59
N GLU A 3 -27.16 14.59 9.18
CA GLU A 3 -26.13 15.59 9.49
C GLU A 3 -25.90 15.80 10.99
N GLU A 4 -26.97 15.81 11.79
CA GLU A 4 -26.87 15.98 13.25
C GLU A 4 -26.18 14.78 13.91
N ILE A 5 -26.47 13.55 13.41
CA ILE A 5 -25.85 12.32 13.89
C ILE A 5 -24.36 12.33 13.58
N TYR A 6 -23.99 12.71 12.36
CA TYR A 6 -22.57 12.79 11.97
C TYR A 6 -21.82 13.87 12.75
N LYS A 7 -22.44 15.02 13.01
CA LYS A 7 -21.87 16.08 13.86
C LYS A 7 -21.63 15.59 15.28
N LYS A 8 -22.62 14.89 15.86
CA LYS A 8 -22.51 14.33 17.20
C LYS A 8 -21.39 13.29 17.28
N ILE A 9 -21.36 12.30 16.36
CA ILE A 9 -20.31 11.27 16.32
C ILE A 9 -18.92 11.90 16.17
N SER A 10 -18.77 12.90 15.30
CA SER A 10 -17.49 13.60 15.11
C SER A 10 -17.04 14.32 16.37
N SER A 11 -17.97 15.03 17.03
CA SER A 11 -17.70 15.73 18.29
C SER A 11 -17.33 14.77 19.41
N ASP A 12 -18.09 13.68 19.59
CA ASP A 12 -17.88 12.69 20.64
C ASP A 12 -16.52 11.95 20.49
N ASN A 13 -16.01 11.85 19.27
CA ASN A 13 -14.72 11.22 18.96
C ASN A 13 -13.58 12.22 18.71
N GLY A 14 -13.81 13.51 18.88
CA GLY A 14 -12.79 14.55 18.70
C GLY A 14 -12.32 14.76 17.25
N PHE A 15 -13.12 14.36 16.25
CA PHE A 15 -12.79 14.55 14.85
C PHE A 15 -13.29 15.90 14.33
N THR A 16 -12.42 16.62 13.64
CA THR A 16 -12.82 17.79 12.86
C THR A 16 -13.23 17.33 11.46
N ARG A 17 -14.51 17.54 11.12
CA ARG A 17 -15.01 17.27 9.77
C ARG A 17 -14.41 18.27 8.79
N ARG A 18 -14.02 17.76 7.62
CA ARG A 18 -13.55 18.55 6.48
C ARG A 18 -14.10 17.98 5.18
N GLU A 19 -14.08 18.77 4.16
CA GLU A 19 -14.32 18.27 2.81
C GLU A 19 -13.17 17.39 2.37
N ILE A 20 -13.52 16.27 1.74
CA ILE A 20 -12.57 15.31 1.16
C ILE A 20 -12.90 15.22 -0.32
N SER A 21 -11.92 15.51 -1.18
CA SER A 21 -12.12 15.44 -2.63
C SER A 21 -12.26 13.99 -3.11
N ASP A 22 -12.92 13.82 -4.25
CA ASP A 22 -13.03 12.50 -4.91
C ASP A 22 -11.65 11.92 -5.20
N GLU A 23 -10.67 12.76 -5.58
CA GLU A 23 -9.29 12.33 -5.79
C GLU A 23 -8.67 11.76 -4.50
N GLU A 24 -8.85 12.43 -3.36
CA GLU A 24 -8.33 11.92 -2.08
C GLU A 24 -9.00 10.59 -1.71
N ILE A 25 -10.29 10.44 -1.95
CA ILE A 25 -11.01 9.19 -1.68
C ILE A 25 -10.43 8.05 -2.51
N LEU A 26 -10.30 8.27 -3.82
CA LEU A 26 -9.74 7.29 -4.74
C LEU A 26 -8.28 6.94 -4.39
N ASP A 27 -7.45 7.94 -4.17
CA ASP A 27 -6.06 7.75 -3.79
C ASP A 27 -5.94 6.89 -2.52
N ARG A 28 -6.68 7.24 -1.48
CA ARG A 28 -6.61 6.52 -0.20
C ARG A 28 -7.05 5.07 -0.32
N CYS A 29 -8.09 4.78 -1.11
CA CYS A 29 -8.51 3.42 -1.35
C CYS A 29 -7.48 2.63 -2.18
N ILE A 30 -7.04 3.18 -3.30
CA ILE A 30 -6.16 2.49 -4.24
C ILE A 30 -4.74 2.33 -3.67
N LEU A 31 -4.19 3.36 -3.02
CA LEU A 31 -2.85 3.30 -2.44
C LEU A 31 -2.75 2.29 -1.29
N ALA A 32 -3.80 2.12 -0.48
CA ALA A 32 -3.82 1.07 0.54
C ALA A 32 -3.75 -0.33 -0.08
N LEU A 33 -4.47 -0.57 -1.19
CA LEU A 33 -4.41 -1.84 -1.92
C LEU A 33 -3.04 -2.08 -2.54
N ILE A 34 -2.44 -1.05 -3.13
CA ILE A 34 -1.10 -1.13 -3.74
C ILE A 34 -0.06 -1.45 -2.67
N ASN A 35 -0.12 -0.76 -1.54
CA ASN A 35 0.84 -0.92 -0.44
C ASN A 35 0.79 -2.33 0.14
N GLU A 36 -0.41 -2.80 0.47
CA GLU A 36 -0.65 -4.17 0.94
C GLU A 36 -0.20 -5.22 -0.09
N GLY A 37 -0.54 -5.01 -1.37
CA GLY A 37 -0.11 -5.88 -2.45
C GLY A 37 1.41 -5.98 -2.58
N ALA A 38 2.13 -4.89 -2.37
CA ALA A 38 3.60 -4.89 -2.36
C ALA A 38 4.16 -5.65 -1.16
N ASP A 39 3.54 -5.56 0.03
CA ASP A 39 3.94 -6.33 1.20
C ASP A 39 3.69 -7.83 0.99
N ILE A 40 2.51 -8.23 0.50
CA ILE A 40 2.17 -9.62 0.13
C ILE A 40 3.18 -10.19 -0.87
N LEU A 41 3.58 -9.39 -1.87
CA LEU A 41 4.60 -9.79 -2.84
C LEU A 41 5.98 -9.92 -2.19
N SER A 42 6.36 -8.99 -1.33
CA SER A 42 7.67 -9.02 -0.64
C SER A 42 7.82 -10.19 0.33
N GLU A 43 6.71 -10.62 0.93
CA GLU A 43 6.64 -11.78 1.82
C GLU A 43 6.62 -13.11 1.04
N GLY A 44 6.40 -13.04 -0.28
CA GLY A 44 6.31 -14.20 -1.16
C GLY A 44 5.03 -15.01 -1.00
N VAL A 45 3.99 -14.41 -0.43
CA VAL A 45 2.63 -14.98 -0.41
C VAL A 45 2.08 -15.04 -1.83
N ALA A 46 2.24 -13.95 -2.60
CA ALA A 46 2.05 -13.96 -4.05
C ALA A 46 3.42 -14.12 -4.75
N GLN A 47 3.45 -14.87 -5.85
CA GLN A 47 4.68 -15.10 -6.61
C GLN A 47 4.95 -13.98 -7.62
N ARG A 48 3.91 -13.37 -8.15
CA ARG A 48 3.98 -12.34 -9.18
C ARG A 48 2.97 -11.22 -8.89
N ALA A 49 3.32 -10.01 -9.24
CA ALA A 49 2.42 -8.87 -9.16
C ALA A 49 1.12 -9.12 -9.96
N ALA A 50 1.23 -9.77 -11.12
CA ALA A 50 0.08 -10.13 -11.95
C ALA A 50 -0.90 -11.12 -11.27
N ASP A 51 -0.44 -11.94 -10.33
CA ASP A 51 -1.33 -12.86 -9.60
C ASP A 51 -2.27 -12.06 -8.69
N ILE A 52 -1.77 -10.99 -8.07
CA ILE A 52 -2.56 -10.05 -7.28
C ILE A 52 -3.57 -9.32 -8.17
N ASP A 53 -3.13 -8.84 -9.35
CA ASP A 53 -4.00 -8.15 -10.30
C ASP A 53 -5.17 -9.04 -10.75
N VAL A 54 -4.91 -10.29 -11.08
CA VAL A 54 -5.94 -11.26 -11.50
C VAL A 54 -6.97 -11.50 -10.40
N VAL A 55 -6.52 -11.63 -9.14
CA VAL A 55 -7.41 -11.80 -7.98
C VAL A 55 -8.30 -10.59 -7.81
N TYR A 56 -7.75 -9.39 -7.89
CA TYR A 56 -8.53 -8.16 -7.72
C TYR A 56 -9.53 -7.91 -8.85
N ILE A 57 -9.15 -8.19 -10.10
CA ILE A 57 -10.06 -8.03 -11.24
C ILE A 57 -11.22 -9.02 -11.16
N ASN A 58 -10.95 -10.29 -10.88
CA ASN A 58 -11.97 -11.35 -10.94
C ASN A 58 -12.73 -11.53 -9.63
N GLY A 59 -12.11 -11.26 -8.48
CA GLY A 59 -12.68 -11.50 -7.16
C GLY A 59 -13.29 -10.26 -6.50
N TYR A 60 -12.74 -9.09 -6.74
CA TYR A 60 -13.09 -7.87 -6.01
C TYR A 60 -13.63 -6.74 -6.90
N GLY A 61 -13.80 -6.98 -8.19
CA GLY A 61 -14.40 -6.01 -9.12
C GLY A 61 -13.49 -4.81 -9.41
N PHE A 62 -12.17 -4.97 -9.29
CA PHE A 62 -11.25 -3.92 -9.73
C PHE A 62 -11.44 -3.66 -11.23
N PRO A 63 -11.46 -2.38 -11.68
CA PRO A 63 -11.74 -2.06 -13.07
C PRO A 63 -10.74 -2.74 -14.03
N ILE A 64 -11.23 -3.65 -14.89
CA ILE A 64 -10.41 -4.45 -15.80
C ILE A 64 -9.54 -3.59 -16.72
N TRP A 65 -10.04 -2.43 -17.14
CA TRP A 65 -9.31 -1.49 -18.01
C TRP A 65 -8.13 -0.79 -17.31
N ARG A 66 -8.04 -0.89 -15.97
CA ARG A 66 -6.88 -0.43 -15.18
C ARG A 66 -5.87 -1.53 -14.93
N GLY A 67 -6.17 -2.79 -15.27
CA GLY A 67 -5.23 -3.92 -15.23
C GLY A 67 -4.91 -4.48 -13.84
N GLY A 68 -5.61 -4.03 -12.79
CA GLY A 68 -5.35 -4.41 -11.41
C GLY A 68 -4.48 -3.42 -10.64
N PRO A 69 -4.37 -3.57 -9.30
CA PRO A 69 -3.69 -2.59 -8.45
C PRO A 69 -2.18 -2.51 -8.71
N MET A 70 -1.51 -3.62 -8.98
CA MET A 70 -0.06 -3.64 -9.20
C MET A 70 0.30 -3.06 -10.57
N HIS A 71 -0.45 -3.45 -11.61
CA HIS A 71 -0.31 -2.86 -12.93
C HIS A 71 -0.59 -1.35 -12.91
N HIS A 72 -1.61 -0.93 -12.18
CA HIS A 72 -1.96 0.48 -12.01
C HIS A 72 -0.85 1.26 -11.29
N ALA A 73 -0.24 0.70 -10.25
CA ALA A 73 0.91 1.29 -9.56
C ALA A 73 2.10 1.51 -10.50
N ASN A 74 2.41 0.50 -11.34
CA ASN A 74 3.46 0.61 -12.35
C ASN A 74 3.17 1.67 -13.42
N ALA A 75 1.89 1.86 -13.77
CA ALA A 75 1.46 2.88 -14.73
C ALA A 75 1.52 4.30 -14.15
N MET A 76 1.25 4.45 -12.84
CA MET A 76 1.38 5.72 -12.14
C MET A 76 2.84 6.15 -11.97
N GLY A 77 3.77 5.20 -11.88
CA GLY A 77 5.14 5.39 -11.41
C GLY A 77 5.26 5.14 -9.90
N LEU A 78 6.21 4.27 -9.52
CA LEU A 78 6.35 3.88 -8.11
C LEU A 78 6.88 5.02 -7.22
N ASP A 79 7.61 5.95 -7.77
CA ASP A 79 8.02 7.20 -7.10
C ASP A 79 6.80 8.04 -6.69
N VAL A 80 5.86 8.25 -7.61
CA VAL A 80 4.59 8.94 -7.35
C VAL A 80 3.76 8.21 -6.29
N VAL A 81 3.68 6.87 -6.39
CA VAL A 81 2.97 6.03 -5.40
C VAL A 81 3.56 6.20 -4.01
N VAL A 82 4.89 6.12 -3.88
CA VAL A 82 5.60 6.27 -2.59
C VAL A 82 5.39 7.66 -2.00
N ASP A 83 5.45 8.70 -2.81
CA ASP A 83 5.27 10.08 -2.32
C ASP A 83 3.81 10.33 -1.87
N LYS A 84 2.83 9.82 -2.60
CA LYS A 84 1.42 9.86 -2.17
C LYS A 84 1.19 9.06 -0.89
N LEU A 85 1.77 7.87 -0.74
CA LEU A 85 1.69 7.08 0.48
C LEU A 85 2.25 7.83 1.69
N LYS A 86 3.44 8.42 1.57
CA LYS A 86 4.04 9.25 2.64
C LYS A 86 3.12 10.40 3.03
N LYS A 87 2.59 11.13 2.04
CA LYS A 87 1.64 12.23 2.27
C LYS A 87 0.44 11.77 3.10
N TYR A 88 -0.18 10.64 2.72
CA TYR A 88 -1.36 10.17 3.46
C TYR A 88 -1.00 9.54 4.80
N HIS A 89 0.18 8.95 4.95
CA HIS A 89 0.67 8.51 6.25
C HIS A 89 0.85 9.69 7.22
N GLU A 90 1.46 10.79 6.77
CA GLU A 90 1.64 12.02 7.55
C GLU A 90 0.31 12.65 7.96
N ILE A 91 -0.68 12.72 7.03
CA ILE A 91 -1.99 13.32 7.30
C ILE A 91 -2.83 12.48 8.26
N THR A 92 -2.74 11.15 8.16
CA THR A 92 -3.68 10.25 8.87
C THR A 92 -3.06 9.54 10.07
N GLY A 93 -1.74 9.42 10.13
CA GLY A 93 -1.05 8.56 11.09
C GLY A 93 -1.32 7.05 10.91
N ASN A 94 -2.03 6.66 9.83
CA ASN A 94 -2.44 5.27 9.62
C ASN A 94 -1.33 4.47 8.93
N ASN A 95 -0.94 3.35 9.54
CA ASN A 95 0.11 2.46 9.03
C ASN A 95 -0.22 1.82 7.67
N ALA A 96 -1.49 1.75 7.26
CA ALA A 96 -1.86 1.29 5.93
C ALA A 96 -1.23 2.14 4.80
N TYR A 97 -0.84 3.39 5.11
CA TYR A 97 -0.16 4.29 4.18
C TYR A 97 1.34 4.42 4.44
N LYS A 98 1.89 3.70 5.44
CA LYS A 98 3.34 3.62 5.59
C LYS A 98 3.92 2.87 4.40
N PRO A 99 4.75 3.50 3.56
CA PRO A 99 5.20 2.86 2.33
C PRO A 99 5.93 1.55 2.60
N SER A 100 5.53 0.50 1.87
CA SER A 100 6.23 -0.79 1.85
C SER A 100 7.70 -0.58 1.48
N GLU A 101 8.59 -1.29 2.16
CA GLU A 101 10.04 -1.24 1.86
C GLU A 101 10.33 -1.66 0.42
N MET A 102 9.55 -2.60 -0.11
CA MET A 102 9.65 -3.04 -1.49
C MET A 102 9.36 -1.91 -2.47
N LEU A 103 8.25 -1.15 -2.25
CA LEU A 103 7.91 0.00 -3.08
C LEU A 103 9.00 1.07 -3.05
N VAL A 104 9.52 1.38 -1.86
CA VAL A 104 10.59 2.37 -1.68
C VAL A 104 11.85 1.96 -2.42
N LYS A 105 12.24 0.68 -2.32
CA LYS A 105 13.42 0.12 -3.01
C LYS A 105 13.26 0.19 -4.52
N LEU A 106 12.13 -0.30 -5.05
CA LEU A 106 11.86 -0.32 -6.50
C LEU A 106 11.76 1.09 -7.08
N ALA A 107 11.07 2.00 -6.39
CA ALA A 107 10.97 3.41 -6.80
C ALA A 107 12.36 4.06 -6.91
N LYS A 108 13.23 3.82 -5.92
CA LYS A 108 14.58 4.36 -5.89
C LYS A 108 15.48 3.86 -7.02
N ASN A 109 15.24 2.61 -7.46
CA ASN A 109 15.98 1.99 -8.55
C ASN A 109 15.37 2.24 -9.94
N GLY A 110 14.19 2.87 -10.03
CA GLY A 110 13.44 3.02 -11.27
C GLY A 110 12.90 1.68 -11.81
N GLU A 111 12.70 0.71 -10.93
CA GLU A 111 12.19 -0.63 -11.24
C GLU A 111 10.67 -0.70 -11.11
N LYS A 112 10.07 -1.80 -11.58
CA LYS A 112 8.63 -2.05 -11.52
C LYS A 112 8.30 -3.21 -10.60
N LEU A 113 7.09 -3.20 -10.04
CA LEU A 113 6.50 -4.37 -9.40
C LEU A 113 6.33 -5.48 -10.43
N ASN A 114 6.94 -6.63 -10.18
CA ASN A 114 6.90 -7.75 -11.12
C ASN A 114 6.84 -9.11 -10.40
N GLN A 115 7.92 -9.52 -9.76
CA GLN A 115 8.04 -10.82 -9.08
C GLN A 115 8.36 -10.65 -7.60
N ALA A 116 7.98 -11.67 -6.81
CA ALA A 116 8.43 -11.79 -5.44
C ALA A 116 9.97 -11.94 -5.39
N PRO A 117 10.61 -11.47 -4.32
CA PRO A 117 12.01 -11.75 -4.08
C PRO A 117 12.26 -13.26 -4.07
N SER A 118 13.44 -13.70 -4.51
CA SER A 118 13.83 -15.10 -4.46
C SER A 118 13.82 -15.64 -3.01
N GLU A 119 13.74 -16.96 -2.86
CA GLU A 119 13.82 -17.58 -1.52
C GLU A 119 15.12 -17.22 -0.79
N ASP A 120 16.21 -17.10 -1.51
CA ASP A 120 17.51 -16.78 -0.92
C ASP A 120 17.53 -15.33 -0.41
N GLU A 121 17.02 -14.37 -1.18
CA GLU A 121 16.88 -12.97 -0.73
C GLU A 121 15.97 -12.84 0.50
N ARG A 122 14.88 -13.63 0.57
CA ARG A 122 13.98 -13.64 1.73
C ARG A 122 14.66 -14.24 2.96
N LYS A 123 15.41 -15.34 2.81
CA LYS A 123 16.19 -15.97 3.91
C LYS A 123 17.28 -15.03 4.43
N GLU A 124 17.97 -14.34 3.54
CA GLU A 124 19.01 -13.36 3.92
C GLU A 124 18.41 -12.21 4.74
N LYS A 125 17.27 -11.65 4.30
CA LYS A 125 16.55 -10.60 5.02
C LYS A 125 16.09 -11.08 6.42
N LEU A 126 15.59 -12.31 6.52
CA LEU A 126 15.18 -12.89 7.79
C LEU A 126 16.38 -13.10 8.75
N ASN A 127 17.47 -13.63 8.24
CA ASN A 127 18.69 -13.86 9.03
C ASN A 127 19.29 -12.54 9.52
N PHE A 128 19.28 -11.49 8.68
CA PHE A 128 19.71 -10.15 9.09
C PHE A 128 18.83 -9.58 10.20
N ALA A 129 17.51 -9.70 10.07
CA ALA A 129 16.57 -9.23 11.08
C ALA A 129 16.75 -9.98 12.42
N MET A 130 16.95 -11.30 12.39
CA MET A 130 17.20 -12.11 13.58
C MET A 130 18.54 -11.78 14.24
N SER A 131 19.59 -11.52 13.47
CA SER A 131 20.90 -11.14 14.02
C SER A 131 20.89 -9.77 14.69
N SER A 132 20.10 -8.82 14.17
CA SER A 132 19.96 -7.50 14.75
C SER A 132 19.21 -7.51 16.10
N VAL A 133 18.29 -8.46 16.27
CA VAL A 133 17.57 -8.67 17.56
C VAL A 133 18.47 -9.37 18.59
N ALA A 134 19.27 -10.35 18.16
CA ALA A 134 20.17 -11.10 19.05
C ALA A 134 21.36 -10.27 19.58
N GLY A 135 21.73 -9.19 18.90
CA GLY A 135 22.81 -8.28 19.31
C GLY A 135 22.43 -7.26 20.38
N ASN A 136 21.17 -7.22 20.82
CA ASN A 136 20.65 -6.30 21.83
C ASN A 136 20.37 -6.94 23.20
N PHE A 137 20.91 -8.11 23.47
CA PHE A 137 20.86 -8.77 24.77
C PHE A 137 22.23 -8.91 25.39
#